data_07190171d5b72b56834c3d2849a63c2c
#
_entry.id   07190171d5b72b56834c3d2849a63c2c
#
_cell.length_a   1.000
_cell.length_b   1.000
_cell.length_c   1.000
_cell.angle_alpha   90.00
_cell.angle_beta   90.00
_cell.angle_gamma   90.00
#
_symmetry.space_group_name_H-M   'P 1'
#
loop_
_entity.id
_entity.type
_entity.pdbx_description
1 polymer ?
#
loop_
_entity_poly.entity_id
_entity_poly.type
_entity_poly.pdbx_seq_one_letter_code
_entity_poly.pdbx_strand_id
1 'polypeptide(L)'
;MAEEASGTSSSVVALPQKVTLYSYHLSSCAWRVRLALLFKGIPYEYKAVDLLRGEQFTDEFTKLNPLQMVPVLAIDGVTLVDSIGILLYLEERFPDKRPLLPKDLVQRAQIHQVVSLISAYIQPLQMGGILATIEAKFGKEEQLKWIQDIFRKGFSALEQILIRTAGKYCFGDTITLADIVLVPQFANAIRLQVDLAPYPTIQRVGEALNELPEVKSSVPANQPDAPKL
;
A
#
# COMPACT_ATOMS: atom_id res chain seq x y z
N MET A 1 -16.76 -52.46 0.83
CA MET A 1 -16.73 -51.05 1.24
C MET A 1 -15.42 -50.50 0.75
N ALA A 2 -15.47 -49.73 -0.34
CA ALA A 2 -14.30 -49.10 -0.93
C ALA A 2 -14.28 -47.66 -0.43
N GLU A 3 -13.19 -47.26 0.26
CA GLU A 3 -12.89 -45.89 0.64
C GLU A 3 -12.45 -45.15 -0.61
N GLU A 4 -13.25 -44.18 -1.04
CA GLU A 4 -12.84 -43.19 -2.03
C GLU A 4 -11.96 -42.14 -1.35
N ALA A 5 -10.65 -42.24 -1.60
CA ALA A 5 -9.69 -41.21 -1.27
C ALA A 5 -9.93 -40.02 -2.22
N SER A 6 -10.61 -38.97 -1.74
CA SER A 6 -10.71 -37.69 -2.44
C SER A 6 -9.34 -36.98 -2.39
N GLY A 7 -8.54 -37.20 -3.43
CA GLY A 7 -7.33 -36.45 -3.68
C GLY A 7 -7.69 -35.02 -4.04
N THR A 8 -7.53 -34.06 -3.10
CA THR A 8 -7.55 -32.64 -3.40
C THR A 8 -6.32 -32.29 -4.23
N SER A 9 -6.49 -32.29 -5.54
CA SER A 9 -5.50 -31.73 -6.47
C SER A 9 -5.35 -30.23 -6.16
N SER A 10 -4.25 -29.86 -5.52
CA SER A 10 -3.81 -28.46 -5.41
C SER A 10 -3.49 -27.95 -6.82
N SER A 11 -4.47 -27.33 -7.47
CA SER A 11 -4.22 -26.66 -8.75
C SER A 11 -3.32 -25.46 -8.50
N VAL A 12 -2.06 -25.57 -8.90
CA VAL A 12 -1.12 -24.42 -8.92
C VAL A 12 -1.76 -23.34 -9.79
N VAL A 13 -2.15 -22.24 -9.15
CA VAL A 13 -2.74 -21.09 -9.86
C VAL A 13 -1.71 -20.53 -10.82
N ALA A 14 -1.99 -20.58 -12.13
CA ALA A 14 -1.11 -20.06 -13.15
C ALA A 14 -0.87 -18.55 -12.96
N LEU A 15 0.35 -18.10 -13.29
CA LEU A 15 0.65 -16.68 -13.36
C LEU A 15 -0.21 -16.01 -14.43
N PRO A 16 -0.61 -14.73 -14.22
CA PRO A 16 -1.33 -13.97 -15.22
C PRO A 16 -0.47 -13.79 -16.47
N GLN A 17 -1.08 -13.77 -17.66
CA GLN A 17 -0.35 -13.61 -18.93
C GLN A 17 0.15 -12.17 -19.11
N LYS A 18 -0.64 -11.19 -18.64
CA LYS A 18 -0.29 -9.78 -18.75
C LYS A 18 -0.79 -9.02 -17.53
N VAL A 19 0.14 -8.31 -16.87
CA VAL A 19 -0.17 -7.40 -15.77
C VAL A 19 0.43 -6.04 -16.09
N THR A 20 -0.39 -4.99 -16.09
CA THR A 20 0.05 -3.61 -16.26
C THR A 20 -0.40 -2.79 -15.07
N LEU A 21 0.55 -2.13 -14.40
CA LEU A 21 0.29 -1.23 -13.29
C LEU A 21 0.49 0.21 -13.74
N TYR A 22 -0.59 0.98 -13.80
CA TYR A 22 -0.54 2.44 -13.95
C TYR A 22 -0.21 3.05 -12.59
N SER A 23 0.87 3.79 -12.54
CA SER A 23 1.50 4.19 -11.28
C SER A 23 2.14 5.57 -11.39
N TYR A 24 2.41 6.17 -10.24
CA TYR A 24 3.25 7.35 -10.10
C TYR A 24 4.25 7.11 -8.97
N HIS A 25 5.53 7.42 -9.20
CA HIS A 25 6.61 7.06 -8.27
C HIS A 25 6.35 7.51 -6.82
N LEU A 26 5.84 8.74 -6.59
CA LEU A 26 5.54 9.27 -5.25
C LEU A 26 4.20 8.83 -4.67
N SER A 27 3.34 8.14 -5.46
CA SER A 27 2.05 7.70 -4.95
C SER A 27 2.20 6.57 -3.94
N SER A 28 1.86 6.85 -2.68
CA SER A 28 1.84 5.83 -1.62
C SER A 28 0.83 4.72 -1.89
N CYS A 29 -0.32 5.04 -2.50
CA CYS A 29 -1.33 4.07 -2.89
C CYS A 29 -0.82 3.13 -4.00
N ALA A 30 -0.13 3.67 -5.03
CA ALA A 30 0.49 2.86 -6.07
C ALA A 30 1.66 2.04 -5.50
N TRP A 31 2.40 2.57 -4.54
CA TRP A 31 3.49 1.84 -3.88
C TRP A 31 2.99 0.60 -3.15
N ARG A 32 1.83 0.63 -2.48
CA ARG A 32 1.19 -0.56 -1.90
C ARG A 32 1.05 -1.69 -2.92
N VAL A 33 0.56 -1.36 -4.12
CA VAL A 33 0.37 -2.36 -5.18
C VAL A 33 1.69 -2.85 -5.75
N ARG A 34 2.68 -1.96 -5.97
CA ARG A 34 4.05 -2.37 -6.34
C ARG A 34 4.60 -3.40 -5.36
N LEU A 35 4.50 -3.11 -4.05
CA LEU A 35 4.97 -4.01 -3.01
C LEU A 35 4.27 -5.37 -3.05
N ALA A 36 2.94 -5.39 -3.13
CA ALA A 36 2.19 -6.65 -3.16
C ALA A 36 2.55 -7.51 -4.37
N LEU A 37 2.70 -6.91 -5.55
CA LEU A 37 3.14 -7.61 -6.76
C LEU A 37 4.54 -8.19 -6.59
N LEU A 38 5.48 -7.43 -6.03
CA LEU A 38 6.85 -7.89 -5.76
C LEU A 38 6.86 -9.02 -4.72
N PHE A 39 6.16 -8.85 -3.60
CA PHE A 39 6.08 -9.89 -2.55
C PHE A 39 5.48 -11.19 -3.07
N LYS A 40 4.47 -11.11 -3.93
CA LYS A 40 3.85 -12.29 -4.55
C LYS A 40 4.64 -12.84 -5.74
N GLY A 41 5.73 -12.19 -6.14
CA GLY A 41 6.53 -12.58 -7.30
C GLY A 41 5.73 -12.54 -8.61
N ILE A 42 4.85 -11.55 -8.76
CA ILE A 42 4.02 -11.35 -9.95
C ILE A 42 4.70 -10.28 -10.82
N PRO A 43 5.25 -10.65 -11.99
CA PRO A 43 5.84 -9.69 -12.91
C PRO A 43 4.77 -8.76 -13.49
N TYR A 44 5.11 -7.49 -13.68
CA TYR A 44 4.21 -6.49 -14.23
C TYR A 44 4.93 -5.47 -15.10
N GLU A 45 4.22 -4.91 -16.06
CA GLU A 45 4.62 -3.73 -16.82
C GLU A 45 4.29 -2.49 -15.99
N TYR A 46 5.29 -1.64 -15.74
CA TYR A 46 5.07 -0.35 -15.09
C TYR A 46 4.70 0.71 -16.15
N LYS A 47 3.52 1.31 -16.01
CA LYS A 47 3.08 2.41 -16.88
C LYS A 47 2.96 3.69 -16.04
N ALA A 48 3.88 4.62 -16.29
CA ALA A 48 3.89 5.89 -15.58
C ALA A 48 2.67 6.73 -15.95
N VAL A 49 2.14 7.46 -14.95
CA VAL A 49 1.11 8.49 -15.10
C VAL A 49 1.60 9.72 -14.36
N ASP A 50 2.01 10.75 -15.09
CA ASP A 50 2.56 11.97 -14.50
C ASP A 50 1.44 12.83 -13.89
N LEU A 51 1.28 12.71 -12.57
CA LEU A 51 0.25 13.46 -11.84
C LEU A 51 0.53 14.96 -11.80
N LEU A 52 1.81 15.38 -11.92
CA LEU A 52 2.16 16.79 -11.93
C LEU A 52 1.80 17.46 -13.27
N ARG A 53 1.84 16.69 -14.37
CA ARG A 53 1.38 17.15 -15.69
C ARG A 53 -0.10 16.93 -15.94
N GLY A 54 -0.82 16.34 -14.99
CA GLY A 54 -2.26 16.13 -15.10
C GLY A 54 -2.65 14.99 -16.03
N GLU A 55 -1.77 14.02 -16.31
CA GLU A 55 -2.07 12.89 -17.20
C GLU A 55 -3.25 12.04 -16.71
N GLN A 56 -3.52 12.03 -15.38
CA GLN A 56 -4.70 11.38 -14.81
C GLN A 56 -6.04 12.00 -15.26
N PHE A 57 -6.02 13.23 -15.79
CA PHE A 57 -7.22 13.94 -16.27
C PHE A 57 -7.49 13.75 -17.77
N THR A 58 -6.62 13.01 -18.47
CA THR A 58 -6.85 12.69 -19.89
C THR A 58 -8.07 11.78 -20.07
N ASP A 59 -8.73 11.89 -21.22
CA ASP A 59 -9.86 11.01 -21.56
C ASP A 59 -9.48 9.54 -21.58
N GLU A 60 -8.24 9.22 -21.99
CA GLU A 60 -7.72 7.86 -22.01
C GLU A 60 -7.63 7.28 -20.60
N PHE A 61 -7.04 8.03 -19.66
CA PHE A 61 -6.92 7.56 -18.28
C PHE A 61 -8.26 7.56 -17.55
N THR A 62 -9.13 8.56 -17.80
CA THR A 62 -10.47 8.65 -17.20
C THR A 62 -11.34 7.43 -17.56
N LYS A 63 -11.17 6.85 -18.76
CA LYS A 63 -11.84 5.60 -19.14
C LYS A 63 -11.35 4.39 -18.33
N LEU A 64 -10.09 4.39 -17.89
CA LEU A 64 -9.54 3.35 -17.01
C LEU A 64 -9.98 3.54 -15.57
N ASN A 65 -9.97 4.77 -15.09
CA ASN A 65 -10.40 5.13 -13.74
C ASN A 65 -11.16 6.47 -13.74
N PRO A 66 -12.50 6.44 -13.65
CA PRO A 66 -13.32 7.66 -13.57
C PRO A 66 -12.99 8.56 -12.38
N LEU A 67 -12.37 8.02 -11.32
CA LEU A 67 -11.91 8.80 -10.16
C LEU A 67 -10.59 9.54 -10.43
N GLN A 68 -9.94 9.30 -11.59
CA GLN A 68 -8.73 10.01 -12.04
C GLN A 68 -7.56 9.89 -11.05
N MET A 69 -7.39 8.71 -10.47
CA MET A 69 -6.35 8.42 -9.47
C MET A 69 -5.55 7.17 -9.82
N VAL A 70 -4.29 7.14 -9.43
CA VAL A 70 -3.47 5.93 -9.42
C VAL A 70 -3.51 5.28 -8.02
N PRO A 71 -3.35 3.94 -7.92
CA PRO A 71 -3.04 2.97 -8.97
C PRO A 71 -4.27 2.52 -9.79
N VAL A 72 -3.99 2.06 -11.02
CA VAL A 72 -4.89 1.19 -11.78
C VAL A 72 -4.13 -0.08 -12.13
N LEU A 73 -4.71 -1.25 -11.89
CA LEU A 73 -4.16 -2.54 -12.26
C LEU A 73 -4.99 -3.16 -13.39
N ALA A 74 -4.38 -3.33 -14.55
CA ALA A 74 -4.95 -4.15 -15.63
C ALA A 74 -4.32 -5.54 -15.56
N ILE A 75 -5.15 -6.57 -15.41
CA ILE A 75 -4.71 -7.95 -15.23
C ILE A 75 -5.68 -8.90 -15.96
N ASP A 76 -5.17 -9.69 -16.90
CA ASP A 76 -5.95 -10.69 -17.66
C ASP A 76 -7.28 -10.15 -18.23
N GLY A 77 -7.26 -8.93 -18.75
CA GLY A 77 -8.45 -8.28 -19.34
C GLY A 77 -9.37 -7.58 -18.34
N VAL A 78 -9.10 -7.64 -17.04
CA VAL A 78 -9.84 -6.92 -15.99
C VAL A 78 -9.07 -5.66 -15.59
N THR A 79 -9.79 -4.55 -15.41
CA THR A 79 -9.23 -3.30 -14.88
C THR A 79 -9.74 -3.09 -13.45
N LEU A 80 -8.82 -2.98 -12.51
CA LEU A 80 -9.09 -2.78 -11.09
C LEU A 80 -8.56 -1.44 -10.64
N VAL A 81 -9.32 -0.73 -9.84
CA VAL A 81 -9.00 0.53 -9.22
C VAL A 81 -9.13 0.42 -7.70
N ASP A 82 -8.61 1.43 -6.97
CA ASP A 82 -8.44 1.42 -5.53
C ASP A 82 -7.38 0.42 -5.03
N SER A 83 -6.39 0.97 -4.31
CA SER A 83 -5.24 0.18 -3.88
C SER A 83 -5.61 -0.98 -2.96
N ILE A 84 -6.62 -0.80 -2.08
CA ILE A 84 -7.02 -1.84 -1.14
C ILE A 84 -7.82 -2.93 -1.85
N GLY A 85 -8.73 -2.55 -2.75
CA GLY A 85 -9.45 -3.50 -3.61
C GLY A 85 -8.49 -4.35 -4.44
N ILE A 86 -7.44 -3.72 -5.01
CA ILE A 86 -6.39 -4.43 -5.75
C ILE A 86 -5.61 -5.40 -4.83
N LEU A 87 -5.23 -4.97 -3.62
CA LEU A 87 -4.52 -5.83 -2.66
C LEU A 87 -5.34 -7.07 -2.29
N LEU A 88 -6.63 -6.89 -2.01
CA LEU A 88 -7.53 -7.99 -1.68
C LEU A 88 -7.72 -8.95 -2.86
N TYR A 89 -7.89 -8.41 -4.07
CA TYR A 89 -7.95 -9.24 -5.28
C TYR A 89 -6.68 -10.08 -5.46
N LEU A 90 -5.50 -9.48 -5.30
CA LEU A 90 -4.23 -10.20 -5.42
C LEU A 90 -4.07 -11.29 -4.35
N GLU A 91 -4.57 -11.04 -3.14
CA GLU A 91 -4.54 -12.01 -2.05
C GLU A 91 -5.44 -13.21 -2.34
N GLU A 92 -6.66 -12.97 -2.79
CA GLU A 92 -7.63 -14.03 -3.11
C GLU A 92 -7.29 -14.78 -4.40
N ARG A 93 -6.76 -14.06 -5.41
CA ARG A 93 -6.40 -14.66 -6.71
C ARG A 93 -5.13 -15.50 -6.63
N PHE A 94 -4.21 -15.17 -5.73
CA PHE A 94 -2.92 -15.84 -5.58
C PHE A 94 -2.65 -16.22 -4.11
N PRO A 95 -3.49 -17.06 -3.50
CA PRO A 95 -3.40 -17.38 -2.07
C PRO A 95 -2.12 -18.13 -1.71
N ASP A 96 -1.58 -18.93 -2.64
CA ASP A 96 -0.37 -19.73 -2.41
C ASP A 96 0.94 -18.97 -2.65
N LYS A 97 0.86 -17.72 -3.15
CA LYS A 97 2.03 -16.90 -3.41
C LYS A 97 2.28 -15.92 -2.26
N ARG A 98 3.09 -16.36 -1.28
CA ARG A 98 3.44 -15.57 -0.08
C ARG A 98 2.18 -14.86 0.49
N PRO A 99 1.28 -15.60 1.16
CA PRO A 99 0.03 -15.04 1.66
C PRO A 99 0.31 -13.87 2.61
N LEU A 100 -0.46 -12.80 2.43
CA LEU A 100 -0.37 -11.55 3.21
C LEU A 100 -1.49 -11.45 4.26
N LEU A 101 -2.38 -12.46 4.29
CA LEU A 101 -3.42 -12.60 5.30
C LEU A 101 -3.40 -14.01 5.88
N PRO A 102 -3.46 -14.16 7.21
CA PRO A 102 -3.54 -15.46 7.87
C PRO A 102 -4.91 -16.11 7.64
N LYS A 103 -5.02 -17.41 7.98
CA LYS A 103 -6.32 -18.11 7.97
C LYS A 103 -7.19 -17.76 9.17
N ASP A 104 -6.60 -17.36 10.30
CA ASP A 104 -7.33 -16.97 11.50
C ASP A 104 -8.15 -15.69 11.26
N LEU A 105 -9.46 -15.78 11.47
CA LEU A 105 -10.40 -14.71 11.17
C LEU A 105 -10.21 -13.48 12.07
N VAL A 106 -9.84 -13.70 13.34
CA VAL A 106 -9.63 -12.60 14.29
C VAL A 106 -8.40 -11.81 13.91
N GLN A 107 -7.30 -12.50 13.62
CA GLN A 107 -6.08 -11.86 13.19
C GLN A 107 -6.26 -11.14 11.83
N ARG A 108 -7.01 -11.74 10.87
CA ARG A 108 -7.38 -11.06 9.63
C ARG A 108 -8.12 -9.76 9.89
N ALA A 109 -9.11 -9.78 10.80
CA ALA A 109 -9.86 -8.57 11.17
C ALA A 109 -8.95 -7.50 11.78
N GLN A 110 -8.01 -7.88 12.65
CA GLN A 110 -7.04 -6.97 13.25
C GLN A 110 -6.10 -6.36 12.20
N ILE A 111 -5.64 -7.16 11.22
CA ILE A 111 -4.85 -6.66 10.09
C ILE A 111 -5.67 -5.65 9.30
N HIS A 112 -6.94 -5.96 8.99
CA HIS A 112 -7.82 -5.01 8.31
C HIS A 112 -8.09 -3.73 9.10
N GLN A 113 -8.07 -3.76 10.44
CA GLN A 113 -8.14 -2.54 11.26
C GLN A 113 -6.95 -1.62 10.98
N VAL A 114 -5.72 -2.16 10.93
CA VAL A 114 -4.52 -1.38 10.58
C VAL A 114 -4.61 -0.87 9.14
N VAL A 115 -4.98 -1.74 8.19
CA VAL A 115 -5.18 -1.34 6.78
C VAL A 115 -6.18 -0.18 6.69
N SER A 116 -7.33 -0.27 7.36
CA SER A 116 -8.37 0.77 7.34
C SER A 116 -7.92 2.05 8.03
N LEU A 117 -7.24 1.96 9.18
CA LEU A 117 -6.70 3.13 9.87
C LEU A 117 -5.78 3.94 8.95
N ILE A 118 -4.90 3.26 8.22
CA ILE A 118 -3.98 3.93 7.31
C ILE A 118 -4.70 4.42 6.05
N SER A 119 -5.53 3.58 5.42
CA SER A 119 -6.10 3.87 4.09
C SER A 119 -7.34 4.74 4.12
N ALA A 120 -8.12 4.73 5.20
CA ALA A 120 -9.36 5.48 5.31
C ALA A 120 -9.26 6.71 6.23
N TYR A 121 -8.25 6.78 7.10
CA TYR A 121 -8.07 7.92 8.01
C TYR A 121 -6.79 8.71 7.74
N ILE A 122 -5.60 8.08 7.78
CA ILE A 122 -4.34 8.84 7.70
C ILE A 122 -4.06 9.29 6.26
N GLN A 123 -3.97 8.36 5.32
CA GLN A 123 -3.52 8.61 3.95
C GLN A 123 -4.43 9.60 3.19
N PRO A 124 -5.78 9.51 3.20
CA PRO A 124 -6.60 10.43 2.44
C PRO A 124 -6.43 11.88 2.87
N LEU A 125 -6.26 12.12 4.16
CA LEU A 125 -6.15 13.47 4.72
C LEU A 125 -4.77 14.14 4.45
N GLN A 126 -3.78 13.37 4.03
CA GLN A 126 -2.45 13.86 3.61
C GLN A 126 -2.24 13.87 2.09
N MET A 127 -3.29 13.66 1.29
CA MET A 127 -3.18 13.72 -0.17
C MET A 127 -2.73 15.11 -0.63
N GLY A 128 -1.86 15.14 -1.64
CA GLY A 128 -1.28 16.38 -2.15
C GLY A 128 -2.32 17.44 -2.52
N GLY A 129 -3.44 17.05 -3.13
CA GLY A 129 -4.53 17.97 -3.46
C GLY A 129 -5.22 18.59 -2.24
N ILE A 130 -5.38 17.81 -1.15
CA ILE A 130 -5.92 18.33 0.12
C ILE A 130 -4.92 19.28 0.76
N LEU A 131 -3.66 18.90 0.84
CA LEU A 131 -2.62 19.73 1.43
C LEU A 131 -2.45 21.04 0.66
N ALA A 132 -2.45 21.00 -0.67
CA ALA A 132 -2.42 22.20 -1.51
C ALA A 132 -3.64 23.11 -1.29
N THR A 133 -4.83 22.52 -1.11
CA THR A 133 -6.06 23.28 -0.82
C THR A 133 -5.98 23.96 0.55
N ILE A 134 -5.46 23.28 1.57
CA ILE A 134 -5.30 23.86 2.91
C ILE A 134 -4.27 24.98 2.88
N GLU A 135 -3.11 24.77 2.22
CA GLU A 135 -2.09 25.80 2.08
C GLU A 135 -2.62 27.04 1.36
N ALA A 136 -3.34 26.86 0.27
CA ALA A 136 -3.92 27.96 -0.51
C ALA A 136 -4.99 28.76 0.26
N LYS A 137 -5.77 28.10 1.14
CA LYS A 137 -6.86 28.76 1.87
C LYS A 137 -6.41 29.33 3.23
N PHE A 138 -5.48 28.69 3.91
CA PHE A 138 -5.17 28.95 5.32
C PHE A 138 -3.68 29.20 5.57
N GLY A 139 -2.83 29.01 4.56
CA GLY A 139 -1.40 29.19 4.64
C GLY A 139 -0.63 27.94 5.08
N LYS A 140 0.69 28.01 4.90
CA LYS A 140 1.61 26.88 5.13
C LYS A 140 1.65 26.43 6.59
N GLU A 141 1.50 27.35 7.54
CA GLU A 141 1.50 27.03 8.97
C GLU A 141 0.32 26.11 9.32
N GLU A 142 -0.88 26.44 8.83
CA GLU A 142 -2.07 25.61 9.06
C GLU A 142 -1.98 24.26 8.32
N GLN A 143 -1.35 24.22 7.14
CA GLN A 143 -1.06 22.95 6.47
C GLN A 143 -0.16 22.04 7.33
N LEU A 144 0.90 22.62 7.93
CA LEU A 144 1.80 21.85 8.82
C LEU A 144 1.07 21.36 10.08
N LYS A 145 0.27 22.20 10.73
CA LYS A 145 -0.56 21.78 11.87
C LYS A 145 -1.52 20.65 11.48
N TRP A 146 -2.17 20.76 10.34
CA TRP A 146 -3.05 19.73 9.79
C TRP A 146 -2.33 18.39 9.66
N ILE A 147 -1.15 18.38 9.04
CA ILE A 147 -0.33 17.17 8.89
C ILE A 147 0.01 16.60 10.27
N GLN A 148 0.53 17.41 11.18
CA GLN A 148 0.93 16.98 12.51
C GLN A 148 -0.25 16.39 13.30
N ASP A 149 -1.44 16.99 13.22
CA ASP A 149 -2.62 16.50 13.93
C ASP A 149 -3.13 15.16 13.40
N ILE A 150 -3.13 14.97 12.08
CA ILE A 150 -3.52 13.71 11.44
C ILE A 150 -2.56 12.59 11.87
N PHE A 151 -1.25 12.84 11.74
CA PHE A 151 -0.27 11.84 12.12
C PHE A 151 -0.30 11.57 13.62
N ARG A 152 -0.36 12.61 14.45
CA ARG A 152 -0.45 12.44 15.90
C ARG A 152 -1.62 11.55 16.31
N LYS A 153 -2.82 11.79 15.78
CA LYS A 153 -4.00 10.97 16.08
C LYS A 153 -3.91 9.57 15.50
N GLY A 154 -3.55 9.48 14.22
CA GLY A 154 -3.47 8.20 13.51
C GLY A 154 -2.35 7.31 14.02
N PHE A 155 -1.14 7.85 14.20
CA PHE A 155 0.01 7.08 14.68
C PHE A 155 -0.11 6.73 16.15
N SER A 156 -0.73 7.58 17.00
CA SER A 156 -1.01 7.18 18.39
C SER A 156 -1.94 5.96 18.47
N ALA A 157 -2.97 5.92 17.63
CA ALA A 157 -3.85 4.74 17.57
C ALA A 157 -3.12 3.52 17.01
N LEU A 158 -2.33 3.69 15.94
CA LEU A 158 -1.55 2.62 15.31
C LEU A 158 -0.50 2.06 16.29
N GLU A 159 0.23 2.90 17.00
CA GLU A 159 1.21 2.50 18.03
C GLU A 159 0.57 1.61 19.07
N GLN A 160 -0.61 1.98 19.59
CA GLN A 160 -1.33 1.18 20.59
C GLN A 160 -1.77 -0.20 20.04
N ILE A 161 -2.04 -0.32 18.75
CA ILE A 161 -2.30 -1.62 18.13
C ILE A 161 -0.99 -2.41 18.03
N LEU A 162 0.06 -1.80 17.49
CA LEU A 162 1.33 -2.49 17.23
C LEU A 162 2.07 -2.91 18.50
N ILE A 163 1.97 -2.18 19.59
CA ILE A 163 2.50 -2.61 20.91
C ILE A 163 1.98 -4.01 21.28
N ARG A 164 0.75 -4.35 20.89
CA ARG A 164 0.11 -5.63 21.23
C ARG A 164 0.32 -6.73 20.20
N THR A 165 0.61 -6.36 18.95
CA THR A 165 0.61 -7.31 17.82
C THR A 165 1.97 -7.49 17.16
N ALA A 166 2.86 -6.49 17.28
CA ALA A 166 4.11 -6.51 16.54
C ALA A 166 5.14 -7.45 17.16
N GLY A 167 5.70 -8.32 16.32
CA GLY A 167 7.00 -8.93 16.50
C GLY A 167 8.04 -8.15 15.69
N LYS A 168 8.71 -8.80 14.76
CA LYS A 168 9.59 -8.11 13.80
C LYS A 168 8.80 -7.17 12.89
N TYR A 169 7.56 -7.54 12.55
CA TYR A 169 6.65 -6.80 11.66
C TYR A 169 5.34 -6.47 12.38
N CYS A 170 4.35 -5.92 11.69
CA CYS A 170 3.09 -5.46 12.31
C CYS A 170 2.34 -6.55 13.08
N PHE A 171 2.41 -7.81 12.61
CA PHE A 171 1.75 -8.96 13.23
C PHE A 171 2.73 -10.13 13.35
N GLY A 172 3.49 -10.15 14.44
CA GLY A 172 4.53 -11.15 14.66
C GLY A 172 5.69 -10.99 13.68
N ASP A 173 6.21 -12.13 13.16
CA ASP A 173 7.42 -12.18 12.35
C ASP A 173 7.17 -12.48 10.86
N THR A 174 5.89 -12.39 10.44
CA THR A 174 5.46 -12.63 9.06
C THR A 174 4.91 -11.35 8.45
N ILE A 175 5.29 -11.06 7.20
CA ILE A 175 4.75 -9.92 6.45
C ILE A 175 3.26 -10.11 6.16
N THR A 176 2.48 -9.08 6.42
CA THR A 176 1.02 -9.04 6.21
C THR A 176 0.60 -7.84 5.38
N LEU A 177 -0.69 -7.73 5.04
CA LEU A 177 -1.23 -6.52 4.39
C LEU A 177 -1.04 -5.25 5.22
N ALA A 178 -0.97 -5.37 6.56
CA ALA A 178 -0.66 -4.23 7.44
C ALA A 178 0.71 -3.64 7.12
N ASP A 179 1.71 -4.50 6.88
CA ASP A 179 3.07 -4.09 6.54
C ASP A 179 3.12 -3.45 5.14
N ILE A 180 2.40 -4.02 4.18
CA ILE A 180 2.30 -3.48 2.81
C ILE A 180 1.75 -2.05 2.80
N VAL A 181 0.78 -1.73 3.66
CA VAL A 181 0.24 -0.36 3.73
C VAL A 181 1.04 0.55 4.65
N LEU A 182 1.74 -0.01 5.65
CA LEU A 182 2.59 0.76 6.56
C LEU A 182 3.85 1.31 5.85
N VAL A 183 4.51 0.53 5.00
CA VAL A 183 5.74 0.96 4.31
C VAL A 183 5.61 2.35 3.66
N PRO A 184 4.67 2.60 2.73
CA PRO A 184 4.53 3.92 2.11
C PRO A 184 4.07 4.99 3.10
N GLN A 185 3.31 4.61 4.13
CA GLN A 185 2.83 5.53 5.15
C GLN A 185 3.97 5.99 6.06
N PHE A 186 4.85 5.07 6.46
CA PHE A 186 6.05 5.36 7.23
C PHE A 186 7.03 6.27 6.44
N ALA A 187 7.25 5.97 5.17
CA ALA A 187 8.05 6.82 4.29
C ALA A 187 7.45 8.24 4.15
N ASN A 188 6.11 8.36 4.08
CA ASN A 188 5.45 9.66 4.06
C ASN A 188 5.62 10.44 5.38
N ALA A 189 5.60 9.75 6.53
CA ALA A 189 5.86 10.39 7.81
C ALA A 189 7.27 11.02 7.84
N ILE A 190 8.28 10.28 7.38
CA ILE A 190 9.65 10.78 7.26
C ILE A 190 9.72 11.97 6.31
N ARG A 191 9.14 11.86 5.11
CA ARG A 191 9.12 12.92 4.09
C ARG A 191 8.43 14.20 4.57
N LEU A 192 7.37 14.05 5.38
CA LEU A 192 6.61 15.15 5.96
C LEU A 192 7.17 15.63 7.31
N GLN A 193 8.35 15.12 7.70
CA GLN A 193 9.08 15.50 8.93
C GLN A 193 8.25 15.35 10.20
N VAL A 194 7.44 14.27 10.26
CA VAL A 194 6.68 13.92 11.46
C VAL A 194 7.65 13.43 12.54
N ASP A 195 7.50 13.95 13.76
CA ASP A 195 8.25 13.43 14.91
C ASP A 195 7.82 11.99 15.21
N LEU A 196 8.74 11.04 15.07
CA LEU A 196 8.51 9.62 15.30
C LEU A 196 8.89 9.16 16.72
N ALA A 197 9.53 10.01 17.53
CA ALA A 197 9.95 9.65 18.88
C ALA A 197 8.80 9.14 19.79
N PRO A 198 7.55 9.64 19.66
CA PRO A 198 6.42 9.09 20.41
C PRO A 198 5.93 7.70 19.95
N TYR A 199 6.46 7.15 18.83
CA TYR A 199 5.98 5.94 18.17
C TYR A 199 7.10 4.91 17.94
N PRO A 200 7.75 4.42 19.02
CA PRO A 200 8.94 3.56 18.91
C PRO A 200 8.64 2.21 18.24
N THR A 201 7.41 1.67 18.39
CA THR A 201 7.04 0.40 17.73
C THR A 201 6.86 0.61 16.23
N ILE A 202 6.19 1.69 15.81
CA ILE A 202 6.05 2.06 14.38
C ILE A 202 7.43 2.27 13.77
N GLN A 203 8.31 3.00 14.46
CA GLN A 203 9.67 3.27 13.97
C GLN A 203 10.45 1.96 13.79
N ARG A 204 10.51 1.12 14.80
CA ARG A 204 11.20 -0.17 14.76
C ARG A 204 10.68 -1.07 13.63
N VAL A 205 9.36 -1.20 13.49
CA VAL A 205 8.74 -2.01 12.44
C VAL A 205 9.02 -1.40 11.06
N GLY A 206 8.89 -0.08 10.91
CA GLY A 206 9.17 0.62 9.65
C GLY A 206 10.64 0.46 9.21
N GLU A 207 11.58 0.57 10.13
CA GLU A 207 13.00 0.34 9.88
C GLU A 207 13.27 -1.12 9.45
N ALA A 208 12.68 -2.10 10.16
CA ALA A 208 12.81 -3.51 9.79
C ALA A 208 12.22 -3.82 8.40
N LEU A 209 11.11 -3.17 8.03
CA LEU A 209 10.51 -3.29 6.69
C LEU A 209 11.40 -2.68 5.61
N ASN A 210 12.05 -1.56 5.87
CA ASN A 210 12.95 -0.90 4.92
C ASN A 210 14.19 -1.74 4.58
N GLU A 211 14.56 -2.74 5.40
CA GLU A 211 15.64 -3.66 5.09
C GLU A 211 15.28 -4.72 4.05
N LEU A 212 14.00 -4.92 3.76
CA LEU A 212 13.54 -5.94 2.82
C LEU A 212 13.92 -5.58 1.37
N PRO A 213 14.43 -6.55 0.58
CA PRO A 213 14.80 -6.32 -0.82
C PRO A 213 13.64 -5.77 -1.67
N GLU A 214 12.43 -6.28 -1.45
CA GLU A 214 11.22 -5.84 -2.14
C GLU A 214 10.89 -4.36 -1.83
N VAL A 215 11.11 -3.93 -0.59
CA VAL A 215 10.92 -2.54 -0.20
C VAL A 215 11.99 -1.67 -0.84
N LYS A 216 13.27 -2.06 -0.71
CA LYS A 216 14.41 -1.33 -1.32
C LYS A 216 14.27 -1.16 -2.83
N SER A 217 13.80 -2.18 -3.54
CA SER A 217 13.59 -2.10 -5.00
C SER A 217 12.38 -1.25 -5.38
N SER A 218 11.38 -1.11 -4.52
CA SER A 218 10.12 -0.43 -4.81
C SER A 218 10.07 1.04 -4.39
N VAL A 219 11.11 1.57 -3.74
CA VAL A 219 11.13 2.98 -3.29
C VAL A 219 10.89 3.95 -4.45
N PRO A 220 10.33 5.13 -4.19
CA PRO A 220 10.04 6.12 -5.23
C PRO A 220 11.23 6.44 -6.14
N ALA A 221 12.42 6.59 -5.58
CA ALA A 221 13.63 6.94 -6.34
C ALA A 221 14.05 5.87 -7.37
N ASN A 222 13.65 4.61 -7.18
CA ASN A 222 14.01 3.50 -8.06
C ASN A 222 12.95 3.23 -9.15
N GLN A 223 11.89 4.05 -9.23
CA GLN A 223 10.84 3.84 -10.22
C GLN A 223 11.21 4.50 -11.58
N PRO A 224 10.69 3.97 -12.70
CA PRO A 224 11.05 4.45 -14.05
C PRO A 224 10.76 5.94 -14.30
N ASP A 225 9.75 6.49 -13.60
CA ASP A 225 9.31 7.89 -13.69
C ASP A 225 9.90 8.79 -12.60
N ALA A 226 10.84 8.28 -11.80
CA ALA A 226 11.56 9.11 -10.84
C ALA A 226 12.50 10.08 -11.57
N PRO A 227 12.67 11.33 -11.08
CA PRO A 227 13.68 12.25 -11.61
C PRO A 227 15.07 11.58 -11.58
N LYS A 228 15.78 11.61 -12.70
CA LYS A 228 17.17 11.17 -12.73
C LYS A 228 18.02 12.25 -12.05
N LEU A 229 18.72 11.84 -10.99
CA LEU A 229 19.73 12.67 -10.33
C LEU A 229 20.93 12.92 -11.25
#